data_ca3e5fb839cc4e81b348e71d4e6e409d
#
_entry.id   ca3e5fb839cc4e81b348e71d4e6e409d
#
_cell.length_a   1.000
_cell.length_b   1.000
_cell.length_c   1.000
_cell.angle_alpha   90.00
_cell.angle_beta   90.00
_cell.angle_gamma   90.00
#
_symmetry.space_group_name_H-M   'P 1'
#
loop_
_entity.id
_entity.type
_entity.pdbx_description
1 polymer ?
#
loop_
_entity_poly.entity_id
_entity_poly.type
_entity_poly.pdbx_seq_one_letter_code
_entity_poly.pdbx_strand_id
1 'polypeptide(L)'
;MPMMAGLGRTNSVAELGPLPNEPIATPCFVISEDGVLHNLRRTAAACGGIDRLMPHVKTHRAPWIVELLIAQGVTAFKCATPAEVEMCLAAGARNVTWAFPTANPANIRRVIACGRDFPEAQLTGMIDSERSLDVWRTELDQAPENISLRIDLDPGLGRTGAPISEIAEKLARSVHRLGRFSGFHIYDGHIKGDRSARQEQVSALAKKAAALRQSMQREGIPSDIIAGGSYTFNLWPHDVARFVSPGSWTFSSAQHDLELADLGWRPAAFVAATVISVHEGTATLDAGCKAISPDKPLGERFRWNGRILLMNEEHVVVETGDLLVGDQVFLMPQHACTTAYLYNEALVKTSDGNWVRHPQLGNAR
;
A
#
# COMPACT_ATOMS: atom_id res chain seq x y z
N MET A 1 -11.49 13.09 31.97
CA MET A 1 -11.49 12.15 30.82
C MET A 1 -12.53 11.08 31.14
N PRO A 2 -13.60 10.90 30.39
CA PRO A 2 -14.56 9.84 30.63
C PRO A 2 -13.93 8.51 30.20
N MET A 3 -13.93 7.54 31.10
CA MET A 3 -13.55 6.16 30.87
C MET A 3 -14.48 5.56 29.81
N MET A 4 -13.90 5.14 28.68
CA MET A 4 -14.59 4.32 27.68
C MET A 4 -14.59 2.87 28.17
N ALA A 5 -15.60 2.49 28.90
CA ALA A 5 -15.84 1.11 29.30
C ALA A 5 -16.51 0.34 28.16
N GLY A 6 -16.01 -0.84 27.83
CA GLY A 6 -16.74 -1.83 27.03
C GLY A 6 -16.27 -2.09 25.60
N LEU A 7 -15.01 -1.94 25.25
CA LEU A 7 -14.54 -2.03 23.85
C LEU A 7 -13.77 -3.33 23.47
N GLY A 8 -13.60 -4.28 24.38
CA GLY A 8 -12.81 -5.49 24.12
C GLY A 8 -13.46 -6.51 23.18
N ARG A 9 -14.76 -6.70 23.27
CA ARG A 9 -15.52 -7.67 22.44
C ARG A 9 -16.22 -7.06 21.23
N THR A 10 -16.49 -5.77 21.18
CA THR A 10 -17.53 -5.23 20.33
C THR A 10 -17.05 -4.43 19.12
N ASN A 11 -15.88 -3.83 19.10
CA ASN A 11 -15.54 -2.93 17.99
C ASN A 11 -15.00 -3.62 16.75
N SER A 12 -14.18 -4.65 16.89
CA SER A 12 -13.67 -5.38 15.72
C SER A 12 -14.70 -6.36 15.13
N VAL A 13 -15.54 -6.95 15.98
CA VAL A 13 -16.62 -7.86 15.54
C VAL A 13 -17.77 -7.10 14.89
N ALA A 14 -18.12 -5.90 15.38
CA ALA A 14 -19.19 -5.08 14.78
C ALA A 14 -18.86 -4.65 13.34
N GLU A 15 -17.60 -4.39 13.03
CA GLU A 15 -17.14 -4.01 11.69
C GLU A 15 -17.16 -5.19 10.70
N LEU A 16 -16.94 -6.41 11.20
CA LEU A 16 -17.02 -7.63 10.37
C LEU A 16 -18.46 -8.16 10.25
N GLY A 17 -19.39 -7.76 11.13
CA GLY A 17 -20.75 -8.31 11.20
C GLY A 17 -20.76 -9.80 11.62
N PRO A 18 -21.74 -10.62 11.18
CA PRO A 18 -21.83 -12.01 11.60
C PRO A 18 -20.57 -12.81 11.26
N LEU A 19 -20.07 -13.55 12.24
CA LEU A 19 -18.91 -14.47 12.07
C LEU A 19 -19.35 -15.76 11.41
N PRO A 20 -18.40 -16.57 10.88
CA PRO A 20 -18.71 -17.92 10.40
C PRO A 20 -19.37 -18.75 11.50
N ASN A 21 -20.27 -19.66 11.12
CA ASN A 21 -20.89 -20.60 12.07
C ASN A 21 -19.88 -21.60 12.63
N GLU A 22 -18.79 -21.87 11.88
CA GLU A 22 -17.69 -22.72 12.31
C GLU A 22 -16.53 -21.89 12.85
N PRO A 23 -15.78 -22.40 13.85
CA PRO A 23 -14.60 -21.71 14.35
C PRO A 23 -13.56 -21.47 13.27
N ILE A 24 -12.98 -20.27 13.25
CA ILE A 24 -11.88 -19.92 12.37
C ILE A 24 -10.59 -20.55 12.91
N ALA A 25 -9.82 -21.22 12.06
CA ALA A 25 -8.47 -21.65 12.40
C ALA A 25 -7.56 -20.42 12.61
N THR A 26 -6.97 -20.29 13.80
CA THR A 26 -6.17 -19.12 14.19
C THR A 26 -4.69 -19.46 14.40
N PRO A 27 -3.75 -18.48 14.31
CA PRO A 27 -4.03 -17.10 13.88
C PRO A 27 -4.33 -17.03 12.39
N CYS A 28 -5.25 -16.14 11.98
CA CYS A 28 -5.69 -16.00 10.60
C CYS A 28 -5.80 -14.51 10.22
N PHE A 29 -5.32 -14.13 9.03
CA PHE A 29 -5.52 -12.79 8.51
C PHE A 29 -6.93 -12.69 7.89
N VAL A 30 -7.68 -11.69 8.33
CA VAL A 30 -9.09 -11.52 7.99
C VAL A 30 -9.29 -10.19 7.29
N ILE A 31 -10.04 -10.17 6.17
CA ILE A 31 -10.31 -8.96 5.42
C ILE A 31 -11.83 -8.81 5.22
N SER A 32 -12.33 -7.59 5.39
CA SER A 32 -13.68 -7.18 5.00
C SER A 32 -13.66 -6.59 3.60
N GLU A 33 -14.31 -7.26 2.64
CA GLU A 33 -14.48 -6.72 1.28
C GLU A 33 -15.27 -5.41 1.29
N ASP A 34 -16.36 -5.33 2.07
CA ASP A 34 -17.13 -4.10 2.24
C ASP A 34 -16.29 -2.94 2.77
N GLY A 35 -15.37 -3.24 3.71
CA GLY A 35 -14.41 -2.27 4.22
C GLY A 35 -13.47 -1.77 3.12
N VAL A 36 -12.93 -2.66 2.30
CA VAL A 36 -12.08 -2.31 1.16
C VAL A 36 -12.84 -1.45 0.15
N LEU A 37 -14.06 -1.84 -0.22
CA LEU A 37 -14.91 -1.10 -1.15
C LEU A 37 -15.34 0.27 -0.60
N HIS A 38 -15.66 0.35 0.71
CA HIS A 38 -15.92 1.63 1.36
C HIS A 38 -14.70 2.56 1.26
N ASN A 39 -13.52 2.05 1.60
CA ASN A 39 -12.29 2.82 1.56
C ASN A 39 -11.92 3.25 0.14
N LEU A 40 -12.16 2.42 -0.88
CA LEU A 40 -11.99 2.77 -2.28
C LEU A 40 -12.86 3.98 -2.66
N ARG A 41 -14.17 3.94 -2.33
CA ARG A 41 -15.09 5.04 -2.63
C ARG A 41 -14.67 6.34 -1.95
N ARG A 42 -14.23 6.28 -0.67
CA ARG A 42 -13.73 7.44 0.07
C ARG A 42 -12.45 8.00 -0.55
N THR A 43 -11.52 7.13 -0.94
CA THR A 43 -10.24 7.50 -1.56
C THR A 43 -10.44 8.14 -2.93
N ALA A 44 -11.27 7.54 -3.79
CA ALA A 44 -11.61 8.08 -5.09
C ALA A 44 -12.26 9.46 -4.98
N ALA A 45 -13.23 9.64 -4.08
CA ALA A 45 -13.84 10.94 -3.84
C ALA A 45 -12.81 11.98 -3.34
N ALA A 46 -11.91 11.59 -2.44
CA ALA A 46 -10.90 12.49 -1.88
C ALA A 46 -9.84 12.94 -2.88
N CYS A 47 -9.53 12.13 -3.91
CA CYS A 47 -8.56 12.49 -4.95
C CYS A 47 -9.20 13.04 -6.24
N GLY A 48 -10.52 13.17 -6.29
CA GLY A 48 -11.23 13.76 -7.42
C GLY A 48 -11.60 12.81 -8.55
N GLY A 49 -11.57 11.49 -8.32
CA GLY A 49 -12.02 10.47 -9.25
C GLY A 49 -11.18 9.20 -9.22
N ILE A 50 -11.81 8.08 -9.60
CA ILE A 50 -11.14 6.78 -9.63
C ILE A 50 -10.09 6.69 -10.73
N ASP A 51 -10.25 7.45 -11.81
CA ASP A 51 -9.33 7.56 -12.94
C ASP A 51 -7.98 8.22 -12.59
N ARG A 52 -7.93 8.93 -11.46
CA ARG A 52 -6.69 9.48 -10.89
C ARG A 52 -5.97 8.53 -9.95
N LEU A 53 -6.63 7.46 -9.52
CA LEU A 53 -6.07 6.56 -8.52
C LEU A 53 -5.17 5.51 -9.16
N MET A 54 -3.91 5.45 -8.70
CA MET A 54 -2.95 4.38 -8.99
C MET A 54 -2.56 3.73 -7.67
N PRO A 55 -3.37 2.81 -7.11
CA PRO A 55 -3.16 2.24 -5.79
C PRO A 55 -1.84 1.47 -5.70
N HIS A 56 -1.15 1.61 -4.56
CA HIS A 56 0.07 0.84 -4.30
C HIS A 56 -0.26 -0.51 -3.70
N VAL A 57 -0.07 -1.59 -4.45
CA VAL A 57 -0.46 -2.97 -4.07
C VAL A 57 0.36 -3.57 -2.93
N LYS A 58 1.51 -2.98 -2.57
CA LYS A 58 2.35 -3.47 -1.46
C LYS A 58 1.63 -3.60 -0.13
N THR A 59 0.49 -2.90 0.03
CA THR A 59 -0.32 -2.96 1.25
C THR A 59 -1.02 -4.30 1.40
N HIS A 60 -1.61 -4.81 0.32
CA HIS A 60 -2.42 -6.04 0.37
C HIS A 60 -1.74 -7.24 -0.30
N ARG A 61 -0.98 -7.03 -1.38
CA ARG A 61 -0.26 -8.10 -2.10
C ARG A 61 -1.16 -9.29 -2.47
N ALA A 62 -2.41 -9.01 -2.81
CA ALA A 62 -3.49 -9.96 -3.05
C ALA A 62 -4.07 -9.79 -4.44
N PRO A 63 -4.05 -10.86 -5.30
CA PRO A 63 -4.57 -10.79 -6.67
C PRO A 63 -6.06 -10.45 -6.70
N TRP A 64 -6.87 -11.05 -5.84
CA TRP A 64 -8.31 -10.82 -5.77
C TRP A 64 -8.68 -9.34 -5.50
N ILE A 65 -7.85 -8.60 -4.72
CA ILE A 65 -8.05 -7.16 -4.51
C ILE A 65 -7.73 -6.40 -5.80
N VAL A 66 -6.71 -6.79 -6.57
CA VAL A 66 -6.44 -6.17 -7.88
C VAL A 66 -7.62 -6.37 -8.82
N GLU A 67 -8.16 -7.59 -8.92
CA GLU A 67 -9.34 -7.93 -9.71
C GLU A 67 -10.57 -7.11 -9.26
N LEU A 68 -10.81 -7.03 -7.95
CA LEU A 68 -11.87 -6.22 -7.37
C LEU A 68 -11.75 -4.74 -7.77
N LEU A 69 -10.54 -4.17 -7.68
CA LEU A 69 -10.27 -2.77 -8.03
C LEU A 69 -10.45 -2.51 -9.52
N ILE A 70 -10.03 -3.43 -10.38
CA ILE A 70 -10.26 -3.37 -11.84
C ILE A 70 -11.78 -3.35 -12.12
N ALA A 71 -12.54 -4.23 -11.48
CA ALA A 71 -14.00 -4.26 -11.62
C ALA A 71 -14.68 -2.96 -11.17
N GLN A 72 -14.04 -2.18 -10.27
CA GLN A 72 -14.50 -0.88 -9.83
C GLN A 72 -14.00 0.29 -10.72
N GLY A 73 -13.22 0.01 -11.77
CA GLY A 73 -12.74 1.02 -12.72
C GLY A 73 -11.34 1.57 -12.46
N VAL A 74 -10.55 0.97 -11.57
CA VAL A 74 -9.13 1.30 -11.43
C VAL A 74 -8.37 0.78 -12.65
N THR A 75 -7.62 1.66 -13.32
CA THR A 75 -6.95 1.35 -14.59
C THR A 75 -5.43 1.24 -14.47
N ALA A 76 -4.85 1.63 -13.35
CA ALA A 76 -3.41 1.67 -13.16
C ALA A 76 -3.01 1.26 -11.74
N PHE A 77 -1.87 0.58 -11.59
CA PHE A 77 -1.38 0.04 -10.33
C PHE A 77 0.08 0.35 -10.10
N LYS A 78 0.47 0.52 -8.83
CA LYS A 78 1.86 0.72 -8.42
C LYS A 78 2.36 -0.48 -7.61
N CYS A 79 3.55 -0.97 -7.95
CA CYS A 79 4.20 -2.13 -7.36
C CYS A 79 5.54 -1.75 -6.72
N ALA A 80 5.98 -2.48 -5.70
CA ALA A 80 7.29 -2.33 -5.07
C ALA A 80 8.27 -3.43 -5.47
N THR A 81 7.79 -4.62 -5.85
CA THR A 81 8.63 -5.78 -6.16
C THR A 81 8.27 -6.40 -7.51
N PRO A 82 9.19 -7.14 -8.16
CA PRO A 82 8.85 -7.89 -9.37
C PRO A 82 7.69 -8.88 -9.16
N ALA A 83 7.61 -9.55 -8.02
CA ALA A 83 6.50 -10.45 -7.72
C ALA A 83 5.14 -9.72 -7.67
N GLU A 84 5.11 -8.47 -7.19
CA GLU A 84 3.90 -7.65 -7.24
C GLU A 84 3.54 -7.24 -8.67
N VAL A 85 4.51 -7.02 -9.56
CA VAL A 85 4.28 -6.76 -10.99
C VAL A 85 3.65 -7.98 -11.64
N GLU A 86 4.24 -9.17 -11.46
CA GLU A 86 3.72 -10.45 -11.95
C GLU A 86 2.28 -10.68 -11.47
N MET A 87 2.04 -10.50 -10.17
CA MET A 87 0.72 -10.64 -9.55
C MET A 87 -0.31 -9.69 -10.18
N CYS A 88 0.03 -8.42 -10.36
CA CYS A 88 -0.89 -7.45 -10.95
C CYS A 88 -1.27 -7.78 -12.38
N LEU A 89 -0.29 -8.19 -13.19
CA LEU A 89 -0.51 -8.57 -14.59
C LEU A 89 -1.35 -9.84 -14.69
N ALA A 90 -1.05 -10.85 -13.88
CA ALA A 90 -1.83 -12.09 -13.82
C ALA A 90 -3.28 -11.84 -13.37
N ALA A 91 -3.51 -10.84 -12.51
CA ALA A 91 -4.84 -10.38 -12.08
C ALA A 91 -5.53 -9.44 -13.10
N GLY A 92 -4.97 -9.24 -14.30
CA GLY A 92 -5.59 -8.49 -15.39
C GLY A 92 -5.24 -7.00 -15.46
N ALA A 93 -4.31 -6.50 -14.66
CA ALA A 93 -3.86 -5.10 -14.75
C ALA A 93 -3.17 -4.83 -16.10
N ARG A 94 -3.49 -3.67 -16.72
CA ARG A 94 -2.95 -3.28 -18.03
C ARG A 94 -2.00 -2.08 -17.96
N ASN A 95 -1.87 -1.42 -16.81
CA ASN A 95 -0.93 -0.33 -16.60
C ASN A 95 -0.30 -0.50 -15.22
N VAL A 96 0.97 -0.87 -15.18
CA VAL A 96 1.70 -1.21 -13.96
C VAL A 96 2.99 -0.42 -13.88
N THR A 97 3.17 0.33 -12.79
CA THR A 97 4.41 1.04 -12.49
C THR A 97 5.16 0.33 -11.35
N TRP A 98 6.34 -0.19 -11.67
CA TRP A 98 7.27 -0.73 -10.69
C TRP A 98 8.06 0.42 -10.06
N ALA A 99 7.56 0.93 -8.93
CA ALA A 99 8.06 2.12 -8.24
C ALA A 99 9.22 1.77 -7.29
N PHE A 100 10.30 1.28 -7.86
CA PHE A 100 11.51 0.88 -7.14
C PHE A 100 12.74 1.13 -8.01
N PRO A 101 13.42 2.29 -7.85
CA PRO A 101 14.68 2.54 -8.55
C PRO A 101 15.69 1.43 -8.23
N THR A 102 16.25 0.83 -9.26
CA THR A 102 17.18 -0.28 -9.10
C THR A 102 18.24 -0.29 -10.20
N ALA A 103 19.42 -0.75 -9.83
CA ALA A 103 20.51 -1.11 -10.73
C ALA A 103 20.81 -2.63 -10.67
N ASN A 104 19.87 -3.45 -10.21
CA ASN A 104 20.00 -4.91 -10.20
C ASN A 104 19.48 -5.48 -11.53
N PRO A 105 20.35 -5.98 -12.43
CA PRO A 105 19.95 -6.44 -13.74
C PRO A 105 19.04 -7.69 -13.68
N ALA A 106 19.17 -8.52 -12.65
CA ALA A 106 18.31 -9.70 -12.50
C ALA A 106 16.86 -9.32 -12.28
N ASN A 107 16.59 -8.31 -11.42
CA ASN A 107 15.25 -7.80 -11.18
C ASN A 107 14.69 -7.08 -12.41
N ILE A 108 15.54 -6.34 -13.13
CA ILE A 108 15.16 -5.65 -14.38
C ILE A 108 14.74 -6.68 -15.43
N ARG A 109 15.55 -7.71 -15.66
CA ARG A 109 15.23 -8.80 -16.61
C ARG A 109 13.92 -9.51 -16.26
N ARG A 110 13.66 -9.72 -14.97
CA ARG A 110 12.41 -10.35 -14.51
C ARG A 110 11.19 -9.49 -14.89
N VAL A 111 11.26 -8.17 -14.69
CA VAL A 111 10.17 -7.26 -15.09
C VAL A 111 10.06 -7.13 -16.62
N ILE A 112 11.18 -7.14 -17.35
CA ILE A 112 11.16 -7.14 -18.82
C ILE A 112 10.52 -8.44 -19.36
N ALA A 113 10.75 -9.58 -18.71
CA ALA A 113 10.08 -10.84 -19.07
C ALA A 113 8.55 -10.71 -18.95
N CYS A 114 8.06 -10.06 -17.90
CA CYS A 114 6.62 -9.76 -17.79
C CYS A 114 6.09 -8.94 -18.99
N GLY A 115 6.89 -8.00 -19.51
CA GLY A 115 6.51 -7.23 -20.71
C GLY A 115 6.34 -8.08 -21.95
N ARG A 116 7.11 -9.19 -22.09
CA ARG A 116 6.97 -10.16 -23.19
C ARG A 116 5.76 -11.06 -22.99
N ASP A 117 5.51 -11.49 -21.76
CA ASP A 117 4.40 -12.39 -21.40
C ASP A 117 3.04 -11.67 -21.46
N PHE A 118 3.02 -10.34 -21.25
CA PHE A 118 1.83 -9.51 -21.28
C PHE A 118 1.99 -8.32 -22.25
N PRO A 119 2.04 -8.56 -23.57
CA PRO A 119 2.37 -7.54 -24.57
C PRO A 119 1.34 -6.39 -24.66
N GLU A 120 0.11 -6.60 -24.22
CA GLU A 120 -0.95 -5.60 -24.17
C GLU A 120 -0.91 -4.70 -22.93
N ALA A 121 -0.07 -5.04 -21.94
CA ALA A 121 0.10 -4.22 -20.74
C ALA A 121 1.22 -3.18 -20.94
N GLN A 122 1.05 -2.01 -20.35
CA GLN A 122 2.07 -0.98 -20.26
C GLN A 122 2.82 -1.13 -18.93
N LEU A 123 4.10 -1.39 -18.99
CA LEU A 123 4.97 -1.52 -17.82
C LEU A 123 5.92 -0.33 -17.74
N THR A 124 6.06 0.20 -16.55
CA THR A 124 6.96 1.31 -16.31
C THR A 124 7.95 0.95 -15.21
N GLY A 125 9.24 0.95 -15.55
CA GLY A 125 10.32 0.90 -14.58
C GLY A 125 10.69 2.27 -14.04
N MET A 126 11.67 2.33 -13.12
CA MET A 126 12.05 3.56 -12.45
C MET A 126 13.56 3.69 -12.32
N ILE A 127 14.07 4.90 -12.57
CA ILE A 127 15.47 5.27 -12.39
C ILE A 127 15.57 6.59 -11.61
N ASP A 128 16.72 6.86 -11.02
CA ASP A 128 17.02 8.08 -10.29
C ASP A 128 18.43 8.64 -10.55
N SER A 129 19.21 7.97 -11.40
CA SER A 129 20.62 8.32 -11.66
C SER A 129 21.06 7.82 -13.03
N GLU A 130 22.12 8.42 -13.58
CA GLU A 130 22.77 7.93 -14.80
C GLU A 130 23.24 6.47 -14.63
N ARG A 131 23.71 6.10 -13.44
CA ARG A 131 24.16 4.73 -13.17
C ARG A 131 23.01 3.72 -13.30
N SER A 132 21.83 4.02 -12.75
CA SER A 132 20.66 3.16 -12.92
C SER A 132 20.17 3.15 -14.37
N LEU A 133 20.26 4.28 -15.08
CA LEU A 133 19.94 4.36 -16.50
C LEU A 133 20.88 3.48 -17.37
N ASP A 134 22.19 3.46 -17.08
CA ASP A 134 23.14 2.65 -17.83
C ASP A 134 22.83 1.15 -17.72
N VAL A 135 22.45 0.69 -16.53
CA VAL A 135 22.02 -0.71 -16.37
C VAL A 135 20.74 -0.99 -17.15
N TRP A 136 19.74 -0.11 -17.04
CA TRP A 136 18.49 -0.26 -17.81
C TRP A 136 18.74 -0.23 -19.32
N ARG A 137 19.62 0.66 -19.80
CA ARG A 137 19.97 0.77 -21.24
C ARG A 137 20.47 -0.55 -21.80
N THR A 138 21.34 -1.26 -21.06
CA THR A 138 21.85 -2.57 -21.45
C THR A 138 20.72 -3.62 -21.56
N GLU A 139 19.77 -3.60 -20.66
CA GLU A 139 18.68 -4.57 -20.62
C GLU A 139 17.53 -4.22 -21.61
N LEU A 140 17.40 -2.93 -21.96
CA LEU A 140 16.37 -2.45 -22.89
C LEU A 140 16.64 -2.77 -24.36
N ASP A 141 17.87 -3.11 -24.75
CA ASP A 141 18.20 -3.41 -26.14
C ASP A 141 17.33 -4.53 -26.75
N GLN A 142 16.90 -5.47 -25.92
CA GLN A 142 16.03 -6.58 -26.31
C GLN A 142 14.66 -6.55 -25.62
N ALA A 143 14.32 -5.44 -24.97
CA ALA A 143 13.05 -5.32 -24.27
C ALA A 143 11.91 -4.97 -25.25
N PRO A 144 10.69 -5.47 -25.03
CA PRO A 144 9.53 -5.12 -25.83
C PRO A 144 9.19 -3.63 -25.70
N GLU A 145 8.43 -3.09 -26.65
CA GLU A 145 8.11 -1.65 -26.71
C GLU A 145 7.18 -1.18 -25.59
N ASN A 146 6.43 -2.08 -24.97
CA ASN A 146 5.53 -1.80 -23.86
C ASN A 146 6.24 -1.51 -22.51
N ILE A 147 7.58 -1.49 -22.49
CA ILE A 147 8.38 -1.09 -21.33
C ILE A 147 8.79 0.38 -21.46
N SER A 148 8.48 1.19 -20.47
CA SER A 148 8.89 2.59 -20.34
C SER A 148 9.61 2.85 -19.01
N LEU A 149 10.18 4.05 -18.86
CA LEU A 149 10.89 4.47 -17.65
C LEU A 149 10.37 5.83 -17.16
N ARG A 150 10.26 5.95 -15.83
CA ARG A 150 10.05 7.21 -15.11
C ARG A 150 11.28 7.61 -14.33
N ILE A 151 11.44 8.91 -14.14
CA ILE A 151 12.43 9.43 -13.22
C ILE A 151 11.78 9.53 -11.83
N ASP A 152 12.36 8.81 -10.84
CA ASP A 152 12.04 9.04 -9.44
C ASP A 152 12.67 10.35 -8.98
N LEU A 153 11.92 11.17 -8.30
CA LEU A 153 12.33 12.48 -7.81
C LEU A 153 12.39 12.48 -6.27
N ASP A 154 13.47 12.98 -5.70
CA ASP A 154 13.56 13.16 -4.25
C ASP A 154 12.84 14.46 -3.82
N PRO A 155 11.74 14.35 -3.08
CA PRO A 155 11.03 15.51 -2.54
C PRO A 155 11.68 16.09 -1.27
N GLY A 156 12.84 15.60 -0.88
CA GLY A 156 13.51 15.90 0.39
C GLY A 156 13.40 14.78 1.42
N LEU A 157 12.95 13.60 1.02
CA LEU A 157 12.92 12.39 1.87
C LEU A 157 14.32 11.82 2.10
N GLY A 158 15.24 12.01 1.14
CA GLY A 158 16.62 11.49 1.22
C GLY A 158 16.72 9.97 1.16
N ARG A 159 15.76 9.29 0.51
CA ARG A 159 15.73 7.83 0.39
C ARG A 159 16.18 7.34 -0.98
N THR A 160 15.50 7.76 -2.02
CA THR A 160 15.78 7.54 -3.45
C THR A 160 15.31 8.76 -4.21
N GLY A 161 15.69 8.85 -5.48
CA GLY A 161 15.23 9.90 -6.36
C GLY A 161 16.32 10.91 -6.74
N ALA A 162 16.24 11.37 -7.98
CA ALA A 162 17.05 12.47 -8.46
C ALA A 162 16.57 13.81 -7.84
N PRO A 163 17.45 14.77 -7.57
CA PRO A 163 17.04 16.10 -7.19
C PRO A 163 16.10 16.73 -8.23
N ILE A 164 15.08 17.48 -7.78
CA ILE A 164 14.19 18.23 -8.67
C ILE A 164 14.95 19.46 -9.20
N SER A 165 15.75 19.26 -10.23
CA SER A 165 16.70 20.21 -10.80
C SER A 165 17.05 19.82 -12.24
N GLU A 166 18.04 20.50 -12.81
CA GLU A 166 18.63 20.15 -14.12
C GLU A 166 19.10 18.68 -14.22
N ILE A 167 19.43 18.03 -13.08
CA ILE A 167 19.80 16.61 -13.06
C ILE A 167 18.62 15.75 -13.52
N ALA A 168 17.42 15.98 -12.96
CA ALA A 168 16.21 15.27 -13.38
C ALA A 168 15.86 15.55 -14.84
N GLU A 169 16.06 16.79 -15.31
CA GLU A 169 15.86 17.14 -16.72
C GLU A 169 16.82 16.41 -17.65
N LYS A 170 18.10 16.34 -17.29
CA LYS A 170 19.12 15.59 -18.07
C LYS A 170 18.76 14.11 -18.18
N LEU A 171 18.36 13.48 -17.07
CA LEU A 171 17.89 12.09 -17.06
C LEU A 171 16.66 11.91 -17.95
N ALA A 172 15.68 12.81 -17.87
CA ALA A 172 14.46 12.76 -18.68
C ALA A 172 14.80 12.84 -20.18
N ARG A 173 15.67 13.78 -20.58
CA ARG A 173 16.15 13.88 -21.98
C ARG A 173 16.90 12.61 -22.43
N SER A 174 17.70 12.02 -21.55
CA SER A 174 18.43 10.78 -21.85
C SER A 174 17.49 9.60 -22.09
N VAL A 175 16.45 9.44 -21.25
CA VAL A 175 15.44 8.39 -21.43
C VAL A 175 14.53 8.68 -22.63
N HIS A 176 14.19 9.96 -22.87
CA HIS A 176 13.40 10.36 -24.04
C HIS A 176 14.08 10.00 -25.36
N ARG A 177 15.41 10.23 -25.47
CA ARG A 177 16.20 9.82 -26.67
C ARG A 177 16.19 8.31 -26.91
N LEU A 178 15.92 7.49 -25.89
CA LEU A 178 15.71 6.04 -26.03
C LEU A 178 14.29 5.67 -26.48
N GLY A 179 13.38 6.66 -26.60
CA GLY A 179 11.97 6.42 -26.88
C GLY A 179 11.20 5.78 -25.71
N ARG A 180 11.73 5.85 -24.48
CA ARG A 180 11.19 5.11 -23.34
C ARG A 180 10.67 5.99 -22.19
N PHE A 181 10.70 7.30 -22.34
CA PHE A 181 10.30 8.21 -21.26
C PHE A 181 8.79 8.31 -21.10
N SER A 182 8.28 8.12 -19.87
CA SER A 182 6.86 8.19 -19.52
C SER A 182 6.53 9.23 -18.43
N GLY A 183 7.53 9.94 -17.88
CA GLY A 183 7.29 11.01 -16.92
C GLY A 183 8.05 10.87 -15.61
N PHE A 184 7.49 11.46 -14.56
CA PHE A 184 8.12 11.55 -13.24
C PHE A 184 7.31 10.83 -12.17
N HIS A 185 7.98 10.47 -11.07
CA HIS A 185 7.36 9.91 -9.88
C HIS A 185 7.85 10.66 -8.64
N ILE A 186 6.98 10.90 -7.67
CA ILE A 186 7.30 11.56 -6.40
C ILE A 186 6.63 10.80 -5.25
N TYR A 187 7.42 10.31 -4.30
CA TYR A 187 6.91 9.76 -3.06
C TYR A 187 7.27 10.66 -1.87
N ASP A 188 6.29 11.30 -1.31
CA ASP A 188 6.40 12.33 -0.28
C ASP A 188 6.00 11.83 1.13
N GLY A 189 6.31 10.57 1.45
CA GLY A 189 5.88 9.90 2.69
C GLY A 189 6.45 10.48 3.99
N HIS A 190 7.39 11.43 3.93
CA HIS A 190 7.90 12.18 5.06
C HIS A 190 6.99 13.36 5.45
N ILE A 191 6.13 13.80 4.53
CA ILE A 191 5.16 14.88 4.77
C ILE A 191 4.05 14.34 5.67
N LYS A 192 4.03 14.80 6.91
CA LYS A 192 3.09 14.40 7.97
C LYS A 192 2.64 15.62 8.78
N GLY A 193 1.83 15.38 9.81
CA GLY A 193 1.25 16.42 10.64
C GLY A 193 -0.21 16.70 10.30
N ASP A 194 -0.74 17.81 10.75
CA ASP A 194 -2.11 18.22 10.45
C ASP A 194 -2.32 18.53 8.96
N ARG A 195 -3.57 18.63 8.55
CA ARG A 195 -3.93 18.85 7.14
C ARG A 195 -3.34 20.13 6.57
N SER A 196 -3.29 21.22 7.35
CA SER A 196 -2.77 22.51 6.89
C SER A 196 -1.27 22.45 6.62
N ALA A 197 -0.50 21.90 7.54
CA ALA A 197 0.94 21.71 7.40
C ALA A 197 1.28 20.79 6.21
N ARG A 198 0.53 19.70 6.01
CA ARG A 198 0.68 18.83 4.83
C ARG A 198 0.36 19.57 3.54
N GLN A 199 -0.72 20.36 3.52
CA GLN A 199 -1.13 21.14 2.33
C GLN A 199 -0.08 22.16 1.90
N GLU A 200 0.52 22.88 2.85
CA GLU A 200 1.57 23.84 2.58
C GLU A 200 2.80 23.17 1.93
N GLN A 201 3.28 22.07 2.52
CA GLN A 201 4.45 21.34 2.01
C GLN A 201 4.17 20.72 0.63
N VAL A 202 2.99 20.11 0.42
CA VAL A 202 2.59 19.56 -0.89
C VAL A 202 2.47 20.66 -1.92
N SER A 203 1.90 21.84 -1.56
CA SER A 203 1.77 22.96 -2.49
C SER A 203 3.13 23.49 -2.95
N ALA A 204 4.12 23.58 -2.05
CA ALA A 204 5.47 23.97 -2.39
C ALA A 204 6.16 22.94 -3.31
N LEU A 205 5.99 21.66 -3.02
CA LEU A 205 6.53 20.57 -3.83
C LEU A 205 5.86 20.51 -5.21
N ALA A 206 4.55 20.67 -5.28
CA ALA A 206 3.78 20.68 -6.53
C ALA A 206 4.20 21.82 -7.48
N LYS A 207 4.54 23.01 -6.95
CA LYS A 207 5.10 24.11 -7.75
C LYS A 207 6.42 23.72 -8.41
N LYS A 208 7.34 23.07 -7.67
CA LYS A 208 8.63 22.60 -8.22
C LYS A 208 8.40 21.53 -9.29
N ALA A 209 7.52 20.57 -9.02
CA ALA A 209 7.19 19.50 -9.95
C ALA A 209 6.52 20.02 -11.23
N ALA A 210 5.63 21.00 -11.12
CA ALA A 210 4.99 21.67 -12.26
C ALA A 210 6.02 22.43 -13.13
N ALA A 211 6.95 23.15 -12.52
CA ALA A 211 8.01 23.86 -13.23
C ALA A 211 8.91 22.90 -14.03
N LEU A 212 9.31 21.77 -13.42
CA LEU A 212 10.07 20.71 -14.10
C LEU A 212 9.28 20.15 -15.30
N ARG A 213 8.02 19.81 -15.12
CA ARG A 213 7.16 19.30 -16.20
C ARG A 213 7.02 20.32 -17.32
N GLN A 214 6.79 21.60 -17.00
CA GLN A 214 6.70 22.67 -18.00
C GLN A 214 8.01 22.88 -18.77
N SER A 215 9.16 22.72 -18.12
CA SER A 215 10.47 22.73 -18.78
C SER A 215 10.56 21.66 -19.84
N MET A 216 10.18 20.41 -19.53
CA MET A 216 10.16 19.32 -20.50
C MET A 216 9.16 19.54 -21.63
N GLN A 217 7.97 20.03 -21.32
CA GLN A 217 6.94 20.31 -22.32
C GLN A 217 7.38 21.37 -23.35
N ARG A 218 8.13 22.40 -22.93
CA ARG A 218 8.72 23.41 -23.85
C ARG A 218 9.71 22.82 -24.85
N GLU A 219 10.31 21.69 -24.49
CA GLU A 219 11.23 20.94 -25.38
C GLU A 219 10.48 19.88 -26.21
N GLY A 220 9.15 19.83 -26.15
CA GLY A 220 8.35 18.82 -26.84
C GLY A 220 8.42 17.43 -26.21
N ILE A 221 8.91 17.31 -24.97
CA ILE A 221 8.99 16.05 -24.24
C ILE A 221 7.71 15.89 -23.38
N PRO A 222 6.76 15.03 -23.77
CA PRO A 222 5.55 14.80 -23.00
C PRO A 222 5.91 14.12 -21.68
N SER A 223 5.33 14.63 -20.58
CA SER A 223 5.58 14.10 -19.26
C SER A 223 4.36 14.25 -18.37
N ASP A 224 4.05 13.24 -17.62
CA ASP A 224 3.10 13.29 -16.52
C ASP A 224 3.78 13.03 -15.17
N ILE A 225 3.03 13.16 -14.08
CA ILE A 225 3.54 12.96 -12.73
C ILE A 225 2.63 11.99 -11.99
N ILE A 226 3.25 10.95 -11.39
CA ILE A 226 2.64 10.11 -10.36
C ILE A 226 3.13 10.64 -9.03
N ALA A 227 2.23 10.98 -8.11
CA ALA A 227 2.64 11.61 -6.85
C ALA A 227 1.85 11.10 -5.64
N GLY A 228 2.34 11.44 -4.46
CA GLY A 228 1.65 11.28 -3.20
C GLY A 228 1.71 9.89 -2.60
N GLY A 229 1.62 9.88 -1.27
CA GLY A 229 1.40 8.71 -0.45
C GLY A 229 0.08 8.81 0.31
N SER A 230 -0.18 7.94 1.28
CA SER A 230 -1.45 7.90 2.02
C SER A 230 -1.78 9.20 2.78
N TYR A 231 -0.77 10.00 3.13
CA TYR A 231 -0.93 11.26 3.85
C TYR A 231 -1.16 12.48 2.97
N THR A 232 -0.90 12.37 1.66
CA THR A 232 -0.77 13.54 0.78
C THR A 232 -1.54 13.41 -0.54
N PHE A 233 -1.99 12.20 -0.90
CA PHE A 233 -2.60 11.91 -2.21
C PHE A 233 -3.76 12.85 -2.58
N ASN A 234 -4.55 13.26 -1.60
CA ASN A 234 -5.73 14.12 -1.75
C ASN A 234 -5.40 15.63 -1.71
N LEU A 235 -4.11 15.97 -1.63
CA LEU A 235 -3.61 17.35 -1.56
C LEU A 235 -2.89 17.78 -2.85
N TRP A 236 -2.56 16.81 -3.73
CA TRP A 236 -1.90 17.08 -4.99
C TRP A 236 -2.86 17.72 -6.02
N PRO A 237 -2.50 18.89 -6.62
CA PRO A 237 -3.33 19.51 -7.63
C PRO A 237 -3.56 18.60 -8.85
N HIS A 238 -4.77 18.64 -9.41
CA HIS A 238 -5.18 17.81 -10.55
C HIS A 238 -4.40 18.13 -11.83
N ASP A 239 -4.05 19.38 -12.00
CA ASP A 239 -3.28 19.87 -13.15
C ASP A 239 -1.77 19.55 -13.02
N VAL A 240 -1.29 19.09 -11.88
CA VAL A 240 0.10 18.71 -11.65
C VAL A 240 0.28 17.19 -11.68
N ALA A 241 -0.40 16.46 -10.83
CA ALA A 241 -0.29 15.01 -10.75
C ALA A 241 -1.42 14.33 -11.54
N ARG A 242 -1.06 13.59 -12.59
CA ARG A 242 -2.00 12.76 -13.36
C ARG A 242 -2.55 11.63 -12.52
N PHE A 243 -1.68 10.97 -11.76
CA PHE A 243 -2.06 9.92 -10.84
C PHE A 243 -1.59 10.24 -9.42
N VAL A 244 -2.39 9.81 -8.45
CA VAL A 244 -2.01 9.78 -7.04
C VAL A 244 -2.00 8.35 -6.53
N SER A 245 -1.05 8.03 -5.62
CA SER A 245 -0.64 6.66 -5.42
C SER A 245 -0.61 6.22 -3.94
N PRO A 246 -1.73 6.36 -3.19
CA PRO A 246 -1.84 5.84 -1.83
C PRO A 246 -1.99 4.31 -1.83
N GLY A 247 -1.57 3.66 -0.76
CA GLY A 247 -1.74 2.20 -0.59
C GLY A 247 -2.50 1.83 0.67
N SER A 248 -2.19 2.49 1.81
CA SER A 248 -2.69 2.08 3.13
C SER A 248 -4.21 2.19 3.30
N TRP A 249 -4.88 2.96 2.46
CA TRP A 249 -6.34 3.10 2.44
C TRP A 249 -7.06 1.75 2.32
N THR A 250 -6.46 0.80 1.60
CA THR A 250 -7.07 -0.53 1.35
C THR A 250 -7.51 -1.18 2.66
N PHE A 251 -6.68 -1.10 3.69
CA PHE A 251 -6.95 -1.72 4.98
C PHE A 251 -7.28 -0.73 6.10
N SER A 252 -6.82 0.53 6.00
CA SER A 252 -6.98 1.54 7.05
C SER A 252 -6.70 0.98 8.44
N SER A 253 -5.43 0.76 8.75
CA SER A 253 -4.98 0.27 10.06
C SER A 253 -5.32 1.24 11.21
N ALA A 254 -5.13 0.80 12.44
CA ALA A 254 -5.36 1.62 13.63
C ALA A 254 -4.59 2.95 13.60
N GLN A 255 -3.39 2.99 12.99
CA GLN A 255 -2.63 4.23 12.80
C GLN A 255 -3.37 5.23 11.90
N HIS A 256 -3.88 4.77 10.73
CA HIS A 256 -4.52 5.67 9.76
C HIS A 256 -5.91 6.14 10.23
N ASP A 257 -6.60 5.31 11.00
CA ASP A 257 -7.87 5.66 11.63
C ASP A 257 -7.74 6.86 12.59
N LEU A 258 -6.60 6.97 13.27
CA LEU A 258 -6.30 8.09 14.15
C LEU A 258 -5.73 9.31 13.41
N GLU A 259 -4.73 9.09 12.55
CA GLU A 259 -3.96 10.17 11.93
C GLU A 259 -4.66 10.79 10.71
N LEU A 260 -5.60 10.07 10.07
CA LEU A 260 -6.30 10.45 8.84
C LEU A 260 -7.82 10.28 8.96
N ALA A 261 -8.36 10.55 10.14
CA ALA A 261 -9.81 10.41 10.43
C ALA A 261 -10.70 11.25 9.47
N ASP A 262 -10.17 12.37 8.95
CA ASP A 262 -10.84 13.23 7.97
C ASP A 262 -11.14 12.53 6.63
N LEU A 263 -10.42 11.45 6.30
CA LEU A 263 -10.66 10.67 5.09
C LEU A 263 -11.86 9.71 5.22
N GLY A 264 -12.29 9.41 6.45
CA GLY A 264 -13.44 8.54 6.74
C GLY A 264 -13.23 7.10 6.26
N TRP A 265 -11.99 6.62 6.25
CA TRP A 265 -11.68 5.22 6.03
C TRP A 265 -12.14 4.37 7.21
N ARG A 266 -12.32 3.08 6.97
CA ARG A 266 -12.68 2.09 7.99
C ARG A 266 -11.64 1.00 8.05
N PRO A 267 -11.31 0.46 9.24
CA PRO A 267 -10.50 -0.75 9.33
C PRO A 267 -11.12 -1.89 8.52
N ALA A 268 -10.33 -2.48 7.64
CA ALA A 268 -10.76 -3.56 6.76
C ALA A 268 -9.92 -4.82 6.90
N ALA A 269 -8.89 -4.81 7.75
CA ALA A 269 -8.01 -5.97 7.97
C ALA A 269 -7.76 -6.19 9.45
N PHE A 270 -7.83 -7.47 9.86
CA PHE A 270 -7.73 -7.93 11.24
C PHE A 270 -6.90 -9.20 11.32
N VAL A 271 -6.47 -9.58 12.52
CA VAL A 271 -5.95 -10.90 12.83
C VAL A 271 -6.93 -11.57 13.78
N ALA A 272 -7.52 -12.67 13.35
CA ALA A 272 -8.28 -13.55 14.24
C ALA A 272 -7.30 -14.33 15.12
N ALA A 273 -7.55 -14.35 16.41
CA ALA A 273 -6.75 -15.07 17.40
C ALA A 273 -7.66 -15.78 18.40
N THR A 274 -7.17 -16.88 18.98
CA THR A 274 -7.87 -17.63 20.02
C THR A 274 -7.20 -17.44 21.38
N VAL A 275 -7.98 -17.30 22.41
CA VAL A 275 -7.52 -17.32 23.81
C VAL A 275 -7.13 -18.75 24.19
N ILE A 276 -5.85 -18.99 24.42
CA ILE A 276 -5.31 -20.30 24.74
C ILE A 276 -5.05 -20.54 26.24
N SER A 277 -4.94 -19.44 27.01
CA SER A 277 -4.74 -19.51 28.46
C SER A 277 -5.28 -18.25 29.13
N VAL A 278 -5.79 -18.39 30.35
CA VAL A 278 -6.27 -17.26 31.16
C VAL A 278 -5.67 -17.39 32.56
N HIS A 279 -5.17 -16.27 33.07
CA HIS A 279 -4.74 -16.10 34.45
C HIS A 279 -5.48 -14.90 35.06
N GLU A 280 -5.32 -14.67 36.38
CA GLU A 280 -5.97 -13.55 37.05
C GLU A 280 -5.62 -12.21 36.33
N GLY A 281 -6.65 -11.57 35.75
CA GLY A 281 -6.54 -10.29 35.06
C GLY A 281 -5.84 -10.32 33.69
N THR A 282 -5.45 -11.50 33.16
CA THR A 282 -4.72 -11.61 31.88
C THR A 282 -5.19 -12.79 31.04
N ALA A 283 -5.02 -12.66 29.72
CA ALA A 283 -5.21 -13.75 28.76
C ALA A 283 -4.01 -13.86 27.80
N THR A 284 -3.71 -15.07 27.38
CA THR A 284 -2.74 -15.36 26.33
C THR A 284 -3.48 -15.73 25.04
N LEU A 285 -3.12 -15.03 23.96
CA LEU A 285 -3.64 -15.30 22.62
C LEU A 285 -2.57 -16.01 21.77
N ASP A 286 -2.99 -16.81 20.81
CA ASP A 286 -2.16 -17.54 19.85
C ASP A 286 -1.63 -16.67 18.69
N ALA A 287 -1.48 -15.36 18.90
CA ALA A 287 -1.07 -14.40 17.88
C ALA A 287 0.15 -13.58 18.34
N GLY A 288 1.34 -14.13 18.17
CA GLY A 288 2.60 -13.45 18.47
C GLY A 288 3.13 -12.59 17.32
N CYS A 289 4.44 -12.28 17.34
CA CYS A 289 5.06 -11.42 16.35
C CYS A 289 5.16 -12.06 14.94
N LYS A 290 4.91 -13.35 14.80
CA LYS A 290 4.76 -14.03 13.51
C LYS A 290 3.35 -13.88 12.93
N ALA A 291 2.38 -13.46 13.74
CA ALA A 291 1.01 -13.18 13.32
C ALA A 291 0.70 -11.68 13.21
N ILE A 292 1.34 -10.84 14.04
CA ILE A 292 1.19 -9.38 14.00
C ILE A 292 2.58 -8.75 13.93
N SER A 293 2.78 -7.86 12.97
CA SER A 293 4.08 -7.21 12.76
C SER A 293 4.60 -6.50 14.01
N PRO A 294 5.87 -6.73 14.39
CA PRO A 294 6.50 -6.12 15.55
C PRO A 294 7.14 -4.76 15.28
N ASP A 295 6.80 -4.08 14.17
CA ASP A 295 7.41 -2.82 13.73
C ASP A 295 6.96 -1.58 14.53
N LYS A 296 6.13 -1.80 15.56
CA LYS A 296 5.70 -0.78 16.51
C LYS A 296 6.10 -1.16 17.96
N PRO A 297 6.16 -0.18 18.87
CA PRO A 297 6.33 -0.47 20.29
C PRO A 297 5.31 -1.49 20.78
N LEU A 298 5.67 -2.31 21.77
CA LEU A 298 4.84 -3.43 22.25
C LEU A 298 3.39 -3.02 22.52
N GLY A 299 3.17 -1.93 23.25
CA GLY A 299 1.83 -1.45 23.61
C GLY A 299 1.01 -0.86 22.46
N GLU A 300 1.61 -0.74 21.26
CA GLU A 300 0.98 -0.12 20.09
C GLU A 300 0.86 -1.08 18.89
N ARG A 301 1.17 -2.38 19.05
CA ARG A 301 1.19 -3.32 17.90
C ARG A 301 -0.18 -3.59 17.30
N PHE A 302 -1.21 -3.53 18.14
CA PHE A 302 -2.61 -3.61 17.74
C PHE A 302 -3.50 -2.83 18.73
N ARG A 303 -4.72 -2.51 18.33
CA ARG A 303 -5.67 -1.85 19.21
C ARG A 303 -6.20 -2.84 20.26
N TRP A 304 -6.01 -2.53 21.53
CA TRP A 304 -6.48 -3.32 22.66
C TRP A 304 -7.03 -2.42 23.79
N ASN A 305 -8.07 -2.89 24.46
CA ASN A 305 -8.60 -2.20 25.64
C ASN A 305 -7.93 -2.76 26.91
N GLY A 306 -6.79 -2.24 27.27
CA GLY A 306 -5.90 -2.72 28.32
C GLY A 306 -4.44 -2.66 27.85
N ARG A 307 -3.55 -3.24 28.62
CA ARG A 307 -2.13 -3.30 28.26
C ARG A 307 -1.80 -4.57 27.47
N ILE A 308 -0.91 -4.44 26.50
CA ILE A 308 -0.20 -5.57 25.90
C ILE A 308 1.06 -5.77 26.76
N LEU A 309 1.14 -6.89 27.48
CA LEU A 309 2.14 -7.11 28.52
C LEU A 309 3.41 -7.77 27.97
N LEU A 310 3.23 -8.75 27.06
CA LEU A 310 4.30 -9.54 26.50
C LEU A 310 3.89 -10.00 25.10
N MET A 311 4.84 -10.04 24.17
CA MET A 311 4.66 -10.68 22.87
C MET A 311 5.91 -11.47 22.50
N ASN A 312 5.77 -12.76 22.34
CA ASN A 312 6.78 -13.68 21.83
C ASN A 312 6.50 -14.01 20.35
N GLU A 313 7.12 -15.05 19.82
CA GLU A 313 6.95 -15.44 18.42
C GLU A 313 5.51 -15.82 18.09
N GLU A 314 4.90 -16.72 18.91
CA GLU A 314 3.58 -17.30 18.66
C GLU A 314 2.50 -16.81 19.65
N HIS A 315 2.86 -16.07 20.69
CA HIS A 315 1.95 -15.73 21.79
C HIS A 315 1.98 -14.23 22.10
N VAL A 316 0.83 -13.69 22.50
CA VAL A 316 0.73 -12.38 23.13
C VAL A 316 -0.08 -12.46 24.41
N VAL A 317 0.41 -11.83 25.48
CA VAL A 317 -0.27 -11.70 26.77
C VAL A 317 -0.87 -10.31 26.88
N VAL A 318 -2.15 -10.25 27.16
CA VAL A 318 -2.92 -9.00 27.28
C VAL A 318 -3.67 -8.92 28.62
N GLU A 319 -3.83 -7.71 29.14
CA GLU A 319 -4.74 -7.49 30.26
C GLU A 319 -6.20 -7.62 29.81
N THR A 320 -6.98 -8.36 30.58
CA THR A 320 -8.43 -8.54 30.38
C THR A 320 -9.07 -9.15 31.62
N GLY A 321 -10.36 -8.87 31.85
CA GLY A 321 -11.13 -9.53 32.92
C GLY A 321 -12.22 -10.47 32.41
N ASP A 322 -12.51 -10.47 31.08
CA ASP A 322 -13.75 -11.01 30.54
C ASP A 322 -13.58 -12.14 29.53
N LEU A 323 -12.34 -12.52 29.18
CA LEU A 323 -12.08 -13.56 28.19
C LEU A 323 -11.97 -14.93 28.83
N LEU A 324 -12.45 -15.95 28.10
CA LEU A 324 -12.39 -17.36 28.47
C LEU A 324 -11.50 -18.11 27.47
N VAL A 325 -10.89 -19.21 27.91
CA VAL A 325 -10.16 -20.12 27.01
C VAL A 325 -11.10 -20.61 25.92
N GLY A 326 -10.67 -20.50 24.65
CA GLY A 326 -11.45 -20.83 23.48
C GLY A 326 -12.19 -19.63 22.84
N ASP A 327 -12.27 -18.49 23.53
CA ASP A 327 -12.83 -17.27 22.90
C ASP A 327 -11.98 -16.86 21.70
N GLN A 328 -12.64 -16.44 20.61
CA GLN A 328 -11.96 -15.84 19.44
C GLN A 328 -12.11 -14.33 19.48
N VAL A 329 -11.00 -13.65 19.22
CA VAL A 329 -10.89 -12.18 19.17
C VAL A 329 -10.32 -11.73 17.83
N PHE A 330 -10.69 -10.53 17.39
CA PHE A 330 -10.16 -9.90 16.18
C PHE A 330 -9.30 -8.71 16.54
N LEU A 331 -8.03 -8.80 16.26
CA LEU A 331 -7.04 -7.80 16.59
C LEU A 331 -6.85 -6.87 15.38
N MET A 332 -7.07 -5.57 15.56
CA MET A 332 -6.80 -4.56 14.54
C MET A 332 -5.32 -4.17 14.59
N PRO A 333 -4.48 -4.56 13.62
CA PRO A 333 -3.07 -4.22 13.65
C PRO A 333 -2.87 -2.69 13.59
N GLN A 334 -1.87 -2.21 14.30
CA GLN A 334 -1.44 -0.81 14.17
C GLN A 334 -0.91 -0.52 12.76
N HIS A 335 -0.22 -1.49 12.15
CA HIS A 335 0.28 -1.41 10.78
C HIS A 335 -0.16 -2.65 9.98
N ALA A 336 -1.27 -2.53 9.27
CA ALA A 336 -1.83 -3.64 8.51
C ALA A 336 -0.95 -4.10 7.33
N CYS A 337 -0.18 -3.20 6.68
CA CYS A 337 0.65 -3.57 5.52
C CYS A 337 1.74 -4.58 5.90
N THR A 338 2.44 -4.36 7.01
CA THR A 338 3.50 -5.24 7.49
C THR A 338 2.95 -6.52 8.12
N THR A 339 1.72 -6.47 8.66
CA THR A 339 1.01 -7.65 9.16
C THR A 339 0.54 -8.53 8.00
N ALA A 340 -0.07 -7.97 6.95
CA ALA A 340 -0.48 -8.71 5.76
C ALA A 340 0.68 -9.47 5.09
N TYR A 341 1.89 -8.92 5.16
CA TYR A 341 3.12 -9.54 4.66
C TYR A 341 3.44 -10.89 5.30
N LEU A 342 2.94 -11.16 6.51
CA LEU A 342 3.19 -12.40 7.25
C LEU A 342 2.32 -13.58 6.78
N TYR A 343 1.32 -13.33 5.92
CA TYR A 343 0.32 -14.31 5.53
C TYR A 343 0.32 -14.57 4.03
N ASN A 344 0.22 -15.84 3.64
CA ASN A 344 0.13 -16.28 2.24
C ASN A 344 -1.33 -16.43 1.77
N GLU A 345 -2.29 -16.29 2.69
CA GLU A 345 -3.72 -16.28 2.42
C GLU A 345 -4.46 -15.38 3.40
N ALA A 346 -5.65 -14.98 3.04
CA ALA A 346 -6.57 -14.27 3.92
C ALA A 346 -7.95 -14.92 3.88
N LEU A 347 -8.65 -14.91 5.00
CA LEU A 347 -10.06 -15.21 5.09
C LEU A 347 -10.84 -13.93 4.84
N VAL A 348 -11.59 -13.89 3.74
CA VAL A 348 -12.30 -12.69 3.29
C VAL A 348 -13.78 -12.85 3.60
N LYS A 349 -14.34 -11.87 4.30
CA LYS A 349 -15.78 -11.69 4.35
C LYS A 349 -16.23 -10.89 3.14
N THR A 350 -16.93 -11.55 2.24
CA THR A 350 -17.45 -10.96 1.02
C THR A 350 -18.70 -10.11 1.26
N SER A 351 -19.02 -9.22 0.35
CA SER A 351 -20.16 -8.29 0.46
C SER A 351 -21.52 -9.00 0.50
N ASP A 352 -21.62 -10.22 -0.03
CA ASP A 352 -22.80 -11.07 0.08
C ASP A 352 -22.91 -11.86 1.41
N GLY A 353 -21.94 -11.67 2.30
CA GLY A 353 -21.91 -12.25 3.65
C GLY A 353 -21.22 -13.61 3.74
N ASN A 354 -20.67 -14.14 2.65
CA ASN A 354 -19.91 -15.38 2.66
C ASN A 354 -18.50 -15.18 3.20
N TRP A 355 -17.85 -16.30 3.56
CA TRP A 355 -16.47 -16.33 3.99
C TRP A 355 -15.66 -17.20 3.03
N VAL A 356 -14.66 -16.59 2.37
CA VAL A 356 -13.86 -17.22 1.32
C VAL A 356 -12.38 -17.04 1.61
N ARG A 357 -11.57 -18.09 1.42
CA ARG A 357 -10.11 -17.97 1.50
C ARG A 357 -9.56 -17.55 0.15
N HIS A 358 -8.72 -16.53 0.17
CA HIS A 358 -8.02 -16.02 -1.00
C HIS A 358 -6.50 -16.05 -0.78
N PRO A 359 -5.73 -16.47 -1.79
CA PRO A 359 -4.27 -16.38 -1.73
C PRO A 359 -3.80 -14.92 -1.77
N GLN A 360 -2.64 -14.70 -1.18
CA GLN A 360 -1.87 -13.46 -1.32
C GLN A 360 -0.38 -13.78 -1.35
N LEU A 361 0.45 -12.84 -1.81
CA LEU A 361 1.88 -13.09 -1.99
C LEU A 361 2.62 -13.32 -0.66
N GLY A 362 2.07 -12.86 0.48
CA GLY A 362 2.78 -12.90 1.74
C GLY A 362 4.16 -12.24 1.62
N ASN A 363 5.22 -12.98 1.94
CA ASN A 363 6.60 -12.50 1.88
C ASN A 363 7.33 -12.78 0.55
N ALA A 364 6.67 -13.31 -0.48
CA ALA A 364 7.26 -13.54 -1.80
C ALA A 364 7.77 -12.23 -2.45
N ARG A 365 8.94 -12.30 -3.14
CA ARG A 365 9.59 -11.12 -3.75
C ARG A 365 9.97 -11.35 -5.20
#